data_015d31a4b570332a381bef54d56dcfeb
#
_entry.id   015d31a4b570332a381bef54d56dcfeb
#
_cell.length_a   1.000
_cell.length_b   1.000
_cell.length_c   1.000
_cell.angle_alpha   90.00
_cell.angle_beta   90.00
_cell.angle_gamma   90.00
#
_symmetry.space_group_name_H-M   'P 1'
#
loop_
_entity.id
_entity.type
_entity.pdbx_description
1 polymer ?
#
loop_
_entity_poly.entity_id
_entity_poly.type
_entity_poly.pdbx_seq_one_letter_code
_entity_poly.pdbx_strand_id
1 'polypeptide(L)'
;NRVLQGYKIYVSYVAEKMAELVQQHGKQLRELSSHLFEVLKEAEFAAEDLLKAVAERIRKGDPPGDDVRVWQYEGRWFYFLKLRGVRVSLHFPNVLGTALRELEPFQIGWRASDETVVRGMAAMGTTQAWQVFAWLAVRPGDVNVEIRGLNLTKRGISPMFFVTSV
;
A
#
# COMPACT_ATOMS: atom_id res chain seq x y z
N ASN A 1 16.57 24.32 18.09
CA ASN A 1 15.41 24.06 17.26
C ASN A 1 14.68 22.81 17.78
N ARG A 2 13.67 23.01 18.67
CA ARG A 2 12.95 21.94 19.39
C ARG A 2 12.23 20.97 18.45
N VAL A 3 11.76 21.43 17.28
CA VAL A 3 11.07 20.60 16.28
C VAL A 3 12.01 19.58 15.65
N LEU A 4 13.19 20.00 15.24
CA LEU A 4 14.22 19.08 14.69
C LEU A 4 14.71 18.07 15.71
N GLN A 5 14.81 18.46 16.98
CA GLN A 5 15.20 17.55 18.05
C GLN A 5 14.11 16.51 18.34
N GLY A 6 12.84 16.93 18.37
CA GLY A 6 11.69 16.04 18.51
C GLY A 6 11.60 15.04 17.34
N TYR A 7 11.82 15.51 16.12
CA TYR A 7 11.84 14.63 14.93
C TYR A 7 12.96 13.58 15.00
N LYS A 8 14.17 13.96 15.39
CA LYS A 8 15.30 13.02 15.58
C LYS A 8 14.98 11.94 16.61
N ILE A 9 14.42 12.33 17.76
CA ILE A 9 14.00 11.40 18.81
C ILE A 9 12.94 10.42 18.28
N TYR A 10 11.95 10.92 17.55
CA TYR A 10 10.92 10.09 16.94
C TYR A 10 11.49 9.09 15.93
N VAL A 11 12.34 9.54 15.03
CA VAL A 11 12.97 8.66 14.01
C VAL A 11 13.83 7.58 14.66
N SER A 12 14.60 7.92 15.70
CA SER A 12 15.41 6.95 16.44
C SER A 12 14.55 5.92 17.15
N TYR A 13 13.46 6.34 17.80
CA TYR A 13 12.50 5.45 18.43
C TYR A 13 11.84 4.49 17.43
N VAL A 14 11.39 5.00 16.28
CA VAL A 14 10.78 4.17 15.22
C VAL A 14 11.79 3.15 14.69
N ALA A 15 13.04 3.57 14.44
CA ALA A 15 14.08 2.66 13.95
C ALA A 15 14.39 1.54 14.95
N GLU A 16 14.48 1.87 16.25
CA GLU A 16 14.69 0.91 17.33
C GLU A 16 13.52 -0.10 17.39
N LYS A 17 12.28 0.38 17.37
CA LYS A 17 11.09 -0.48 17.38
C LYS A 17 10.99 -1.36 16.14
N MET A 18 11.36 -0.86 14.98
CA MET A 18 11.42 -1.69 13.77
C MET A 18 12.49 -2.79 13.89
N ALA A 19 13.66 -2.50 14.45
CA ALA A 19 14.70 -3.51 14.67
C ALA A 19 14.23 -4.60 15.65
N GLU A 20 13.56 -4.22 16.76
CA GLU A 20 12.92 -5.17 17.69
C GLU A 20 11.87 -6.04 16.98
N LEU A 21 11.01 -5.45 16.16
CA LEU A 21 9.97 -6.16 15.39
C LEU A 21 10.57 -7.17 14.42
N VAL A 22 11.62 -6.80 13.70
CA VAL A 22 12.32 -7.70 12.78
C VAL A 22 12.95 -8.88 13.54
N GLN A 23 13.54 -8.61 14.71
CA GLN A 23 14.14 -9.64 15.55
C GLN A 23 13.10 -10.62 16.09
N GLN A 24 11.96 -10.10 16.58
CA GLN A 24 10.92 -10.91 17.22
C GLN A 24 10.00 -11.61 16.22
N HIS A 25 9.72 -10.97 15.09
CA HIS A 25 8.69 -11.38 14.13
C HIS A 25 9.23 -11.57 12.70
N GLY A 26 10.52 -11.82 12.55
CA GLY A 26 11.15 -11.93 11.24
C GLY A 26 10.55 -13.02 10.33
N LYS A 27 9.96 -14.07 10.92
CA LYS A 27 9.26 -15.10 10.14
C LYS A 27 7.97 -14.55 9.53
N GLN A 28 7.11 -13.94 10.36
CA GLN A 28 5.83 -13.37 9.93
C GLN A 28 6.02 -12.22 8.92
N LEU A 29 7.04 -11.39 9.12
CA LEU A 29 7.38 -10.31 8.19
C LEU A 29 7.86 -10.84 6.84
N ARG A 30 8.64 -11.94 6.83
CA ARG A 30 9.05 -12.60 5.58
C ARG A 30 7.86 -13.23 4.86
N GLU A 31 6.94 -13.88 5.58
CA GLU A 31 5.72 -14.44 5.00
C GLU A 31 4.86 -13.35 4.36
N LEU A 32 4.64 -12.23 5.07
CA LEU A 32 3.94 -11.08 4.52
C LEU A 32 4.65 -10.51 3.28
N SER A 33 5.97 -10.35 3.36
CA SER A 33 6.77 -9.85 2.22
C SER A 33 6.64 -10.76 1.01
N SER A 34 6.64 -12.09 1.22
CA SER A 34 6.44 -13.06 0.14
C SER A 34 5.05 -12.93 -0.49
N HIS A 35 4.00 -12.79 0.32
CA HIS A 35 2.65 -12.57 -0.19
C HIS A 35 2.54 -11.27 -0.98
N LEU A 36 3.11 -10.17 -0.48
CA LEU A 36 3.12 -8.89 -1.20
C LEU A 36 3.91 -8.99 -2.51
N PHE A 37 4.97 -9.77 -2.54
CA PHE A 37 5.75 -10.01 -3.75
C PHE A 37 4.97 -10.78 -4.81
N GLU A 38 4.20 -11.81 -4.42
CA GLU A 38 3.31 -12.52 -5.35
C GLU A 38 2.21 -11.60 -5.89
N VAL A 39 1.62 -10.76 -5.04
CA VAL A 39 0.64 -9.75 -5.48
C VAL A 39 1.27 -8.76 -6.46
N LEU A 40 2.53 -8.36 -6.27
CA LEU A 40 3.25 -7.49 -7.21
C LEU A 40 3.46 -8.18 -8.56
N LYS A 41 3.83 -9.46 -8.58
CA LYS A 41 3.93 -10.24 -9.83
C LYS A 41 2.60 -10.32 -10.57
N GLU A 42 1.51 -10.61 -9.87
CA GLU A 42 0.18 -10.61 -10.47
C GLU A 42 -0.17 -9.25 -11.06
N ALA A 43 0.21 -8.16 -10.37
CA ALA A 43 0.01 -6.81 -10.86
C ALA A 43 0.83 -6.51 -12.13
N GLU A 44 2.07 -7.00 -12.21
CA GLU A 44 2.90 -6.85 -13.40
C GLU A 44 2.29 -7.58 -14.61
N PHE A 45 1.83 -8.83 -14.44
CA PHE A 45 1.15 -9.56 -15.50
C PHE A 45 -0.14 -8.88 -15.93
N ALA A 46 -0.98 -8.47 -14.98
CA ALA A 46 -2.22 -7.75 -15.28
C ALA A 46 -1.97 -6.43 -16.02
N ALA A 47 -0.89 -5.72 -15.66
CA ALA A 47 -0.48 -4.50 -16.33
C ALA A 47 0.01 -4.76 -17.76
N GLU A 48 0.77 -5.83 -17.98
CA GLU A 48 1.26 -6.20 -19.30
C GLU A 48 0.12 -6.55 -20.25
N ASP A 49 -0.85 -7.33 -19.79
CA ASP A 49 -2.04 -7.68 -20.56
C ASP A 49 -2.92 -6.45 -20.87
N LEU A 50 -3.09 -5.57 -19.88
CA LEU A 50 -3.82 -4.32 -20.06
C LEU A 50 -3.13 -3.41 -21.07
N LEU A 51 -1.81 -3.27 -21.00
CA LEU A 51 -1.04 -2.46 -21.95
C LEU A 51 -1.14 -3.01 -23.37
N LYS A 52 -1.12 -4.34 -23.55
CA LYS A 52 -1.35 -4.98 -24.86
C LYS A 52 -2.76 -4.64 -25.38
N ALA A 53 -3.78 -4.77 -24.53
CA ALA A 53 -5.15 -4.45 -24.90
C ALA A 53 -5.33 -2.97 -25.28
N VAL A 54 -4.71 -2.05 -24.53
CA VAL A 54 -4.73 -0.61 -24.81
C VAL A 54 -4.02 -0.30 -26.13
N ALA A 55 -2.85 -0.89 -26.38
CA ALA A 55 -2.12 -0.71 -27.65
C ALA A 55 -2.94 -1.20 -28.85
N GLU A 56 -3.63 -2.33 -28.72
CA GLU A 56 -4.53 -2.87 -29.76
C GLU A 56 -5.67 -1.91 -30.07
N ARG A 57 -6.31 -1.32 -29.04
CA ARG A 57 -7.38 -0.32 -29.22
C ARG A 57 -6.89 0.91 -29.95
N ILE A 58 -5.74 1.47 -29.51
CA ILE A 58 -5.13 2.64 -30.17
C ILE A 58 -4.82 2.33 -31.62
N ARG A 59 -4.31 1.14 -31.93
CA ARG A 59 -4.02 0.71 -33.30
C ARG A 59 -5.28 0.67 -34.18
N LYS A 60 -6.45 0.35 -33.58
CA LYS A 60 -7.77 0.37 -34.24
C LYS A 60 -8.41 1.77 -34.33
N GLY A 61 -7.78 2.78 -33.73
CA GLY A 61 -8.33 4.14 -33.66
C GLY A 61 -9.31 4.35 -32.50
N ASP A 62 -9.42 3.40 -31.60
CA ASP A 62 -10.28 3.50 -30.41
C ASP A 62 -9.53 4.23 -29.26
N PRO A 63 -10.26 4.93 -28.36
CA PRO A 63 -9.65 5.53 -27.18
C PRO A 63 -9.11 4.44 -26.23
N PRO A 64 -8.09 4.75 -25.37
CA PRO A 64 -7.43 3.76 -24.51
C PRO A 64 -8.36 3.09 -23.49
N GLY A 65 -9.52 3.68 -23.18
CA GLY A 65 -10.51 3.16 -22.24
C GLY A 65 -10.35 3.73 -20.82
N ASP A 66 -11.30 3.35 -19.95
CA ASP A 66 -11.40 3.89 -18.58
C ASP A 66 -10.34 3.32 -17.61
N ASP A 67 -9.60 2.31 -18.03
CA ASP A 67 -8.55 1.70 -17.21
C ASP A 67 -7.21 2.43 -17.27
N VAL A 68 -7.09 3.43 -18.17
CA VAL A 68 -5.92 4.30 -18.27
C VAL A 68 -6.34 5.74 -18.01
N ARG A 69 -5.78 6.34 -16.97
CA ARG A 69 -5.96 7.75 -16.66
C ARG A 69 -4.69 8.52 -16.96
N VAL A 70 -4.86 9.66 -17.63
CA VAL A 70 -3.76 10.57 -17.94
C VAL A 70 -4.14 11.95 -17.43
N TRP A 71 -3.25 12.57 -16.67
CA TRP A 71 -3.47 13.97 -16.22
C TRP A 71 -2.16 14.73 -16.18
N GLN A 72 -2.27 16.04 -16.18
CA GLN A 72 -1.13 16.94 -16.06
C GLN A 72 -1.20 17.71 -14.74
N TYR A 73 -0.09 17.73 -14.03
CA TYR A 73 0.07 18.54 -12.81
C TYR A 73 1.44 19.19 -12.82
N GLU A 74 1.50 20.51 -12.59
CA GLU A 74 2.73 21.32 -12.62
C GLU A 74 3.60 21.07 -13.87
N GLY A 75 2.97 21.02 -15.05
CA GLY A 75 3.66 20.78 -16.32
C GLY A 75 4.19 19.35 -16.53
N ARG A 76 3.88 18.42 -15.61
CA ARG A 76 4.28 17.00 -15.69
C ARG A 76 3.10 16.13 -16.03
N TRP A 77 3.33 15.14 -16.88
CA TRP A 77 2.35 14.12 -17.21
C TRP A 77 2.43 12.95 -16.24
N PHE A 78 1.26 12.51 -15.78
CA PHE A 78 1.08 11.34 -14.93
C PHE A 78 0.17 10.35 -15.65
N TYR A 79 0.52 9.09 -15.53
CA TYR A 79 -0.22 7.97 -16.09
C TYR A 79 -0.54 7.00 -14.98
N PHE A 80 -1.79 6.57 -14.92
CA PHE A 80 -2.27 5.59 -13.97
C PHE A 80 -2.96 4.46 -14.71
N LEU A 81 -2.44 3.24 -14.56
CA LEU A 81 -3.06 2.01 -15.00
C LEU A 81 -3.92 1.45 -13.88
N LYS A 82 -5.23 1.38 -14.08
CA LYS A 82 -6.16 0.77 -13.14
C LYS A 82 -6.12 -0.75 -13.32
N LEU A 83 -5.86 -1.47 -12.24
CA LEU A 83 -5.88 -2.93 -12.19
C LEU A 83 -7.13 -3.42 -11.45
N ARG A 84 -7.56 -4.64 -11.76
CA ARG A 84 -8.71 -5.29 -11.12
C ARG A 84 -8.35 -6.72 -10.75
N GLY A 85 -8.83 -7.17 -9.59
CA GLY A 85 -8.68 -8.56 -9.14
C GLY A 85 -7.30 -8.92 -8.58
N VAL A 86 -6.36 -7.98 -8.53
CA VAL A 86 -5.02 -8.20 -7.98
C VAL A 86 -5.05 -7.96 -6.49
N ARG A 87 -5.32 -9.01 -5.71
CA ARG A 87 -5.44 -8.93 -4.25
C ARG A 87 -5.03 -10.22 -3.56
N VAL A 88 -4.64 -10.11 -2.29
CA VAL A 88 -4.44 -11.22 -1.36
C VAL A 88 -5.22 -10.95 -0.07
N SER A 89 -5.80 -12.01 0.49
CA SER A 89 -6.38 -12.01 1.83
C SER A 89 -5.44 -12.76 2.75
N LEU A 90 -5.14 -12.19 3.91
CA LEU A 90 -4.23 -12.81 4.88
C LEU A 90 -4.63 -12.46 6.31
N HIS A 91 -4.21 -13.28 7.26
CA HIS A 91 -4.28 -12.97 8.69
C HIS A 91 -2.96 -12.34 9.11
N PHE A 92 -2.99 -11.05 9.48
CA PHE A 92 -1.79 -10.35 9.95
C PHE A 92 -1.64 -10.52 11.46
N PRO A 93 -0.51 -11.03 11.96
CA PRO A 93 -0.32 -11.28 13.38
C PRO A 93 -0.17 -9.97 14.17
N ASN A 94 -0.45 -10.03 15.47
CA ASN A 94 -0.16 -8.92 16.39
C ASN A 94 1.36 -8.79 16.60
N VAL A 95 2.04 -8.15 15.67
CA VAL A 95 3.51 -8.02 15.67
C VAL A 95 4.03 -7.11 16.77
N LEU A 96 3.20 -6.22 17.31
CA LEU A 96 3.60 -5.34 18.41
C LEU A 96 3.53 -6.04 19.76
N GLY A 97 2.83 -7.19 19.85
CA GLY A 97 2.69 -7.95 21.10
C GLY A 97 1.93 -7.21 22.21
N THR A 98 1.27 -6.10 21.88
CA THR A 98 0.50 -5.29 22.83
C THR A 98 -0.96 -5.72 22.85
N ALA A 99 -1.68 -5.40 23.92
CA ALA A 99 -3.11 -5.62 23.96
C ALA A 99 -3.81 -4.77 22.89
N LEU A 100 -4.85 -5.30 22.24
CA LEU A 100 -5.54 -4.60 21.13
C LEU A 100 -6.04 -3.21 21.53
N ARG A 101 -6.48 -3.03 22.78
CA ARG A 101 -6.89 -1.72 23.32
C ARG A 101 -5.77 -0.67 23.33
N GLU A 102 -4.53 -1.11 23.42
CA GLU A 102 -3.37 -0.22 23.43
C GLU A 102 -2.98 0.25 22.02
N LEU A 103 -3.53 -0.39 20.99
CA LEU A 103 -3.38 0.02 19.60
C LEU A 103 -4.35 1.13 19.19
N GLU A 104 -5.40 1.37 19.96
CA GLU A 104 -6.45 2.34 19.64
C GLU A 104 -5.93 3.77 19.42
N PRO A 105 -4.99 4.33 20.21
CA PRO A 105 -4.45 5.66 19.94
C PRO A 105 -3.76 5.77 18.57
N PHE A 106 -3.06 4.71 18.14
CA PHE A 106 -2.43 4.67 16.82
C PHE A 106 -3.46 4.56 15.70
N GLN A 107 -4.53 3.78 15.91
CA GLN A 107 -5.65 3.66 14.98
C GLN A 107 -6.38 5.01 14.82
N ILE A 108 -6.55 5.76 15.91
CA ILE A 108 -7.13 7.12 15.87
C ILE A 108 -6.22 8.05 15.05
N GLY A 109 -4.90 7.96 15.21
CA GLY A 109 -3.94 8.72 14.41
C GLY A 109 -4.09 8.46 12.90
N TRP A 110 -4.21 7.20 12.50
CA TRP A 110 -4.46 6.84 11.10
C TRP A 110 -5.80 7.35 10.59
N ARG A 111 -6.88 7.26 11.39
CA ARG A 111 -8.21 7.81 11.04
C ARG A 111 -8.18 9.31 10.82
N ALA A 112 -7.35 10.02 11.57
CA ALA A 112 -7.20 11.47 11.44
C ALA A 112 -6.38 11.91 10.23
N SER A 113 -5.65 11.00 9.57
CA SER A 113 -4.74 11.31 8.46
C SER A 113 -5.13 10.62 7.14
N ASP A 114 -4.69 9.38 6.97
CA ASP A 114 -4.68 8.69 5.67
C ASP A 114 -5.72 7.58 5.54
N GLU A 115 -6.43 7.27 6.63
CA GLU A 115 -7.43 6.20 6.66
C GLU A 115 -8.79 6.68 6.16
N THR A 116 -9.47 5.81 5.47
CA THR A 116 -10.87 5.98 5.06
C THR A 116 -11.71 4.81 5.54
N VAL A 117 -13.02 4.91 5.40
CA VAL A 117 -13.96 3.83 5.70
C VAL A 117 -14.60 3.35 4.40
N VAL A 118 -14.51 2.05 4.15
CA VAL A 118 -15.14 1.41 3.00
C VAL A 118 -16.02 0.27 3.50
N ARG A 119 -17.32 0.38 3.28
CA ARG A 119 -18.34 -0.59 3.73
C ARG A 119 -18.28 -0.88 5.24
N GLY A 120 -18.01 0.15 6.05
CA GLY A 120 -17.86 0.02 7.49
C GLY A 120 -16.50 -0.49 7.98
N MET A 121 -15.60 -0.85 7.08
CA MET A 121 -14.26 -1.34 7.40
C MET A 121 -13.23 -0.23 7.25
N ALA A 122 -12.22 -0.24 8.13
CA ALA A 122 -11.08 0.67 8.00
C ALA A 122 -10.28 0.30 6.75
N ALA A 123 -9.89 1.31 5.98
CA ALA A 123 -9.15 1.13 4.73
C ALA A 123 -8.13 2.25 4.51
N MET A 124 -7.06 1.96 3.79
CA MET A 124 -6.04 2.95 3.43
C MET A 124 -5.51 2.67 2.02
N GLY A 125 -5.33 3.74 1.24
CA GLY A 125 -4.65 3.72 -0.05
C GLY A 125 -3.28 4.37 0.04
N THR A 126 -2.24 3.73 -0.49
CA THR A 126 -0.89 4.28 -0.49
C THR A 126 -0.03 3.73 -1.63
N THR A 127 0.96 4.50 -2.05
CA THR A 127 2.03 4.05 -2.97
C THR A 127 3.30 3.62 -2.23
N GLN A 128 3.29 3.68 -0.90
CA GLN A 128 4.46 3.42 -0.07
C GLN A 128 4.29 2.12 0.70
N ALA A 129 5.06 1.10 0.35
CA ALA A 129 4.97 -0.22 0.97
C ALA A 129 5.17 -0.18 2.50
N TRP A 130 6.03 0.71 3.02
CA TRP A 130 6.23 0.84 4.46
C TRP A 130 4.97 1.30 5.21
N GLN A 131 4.11 2.12 4.59
CA GLN A 131 2.83 2.52 5.18
C GLN A 131 1.87 1.35 5.29
N VAL A 132 1.89 0.41 4.32
CA VAL A 132 1.12 -0.83 4.40
C VAL A 132 1.50 -1.60 5.65
N PHE A 133 2.79 -1.80 5.90
CA PHE A 133 3.27 -2.51 7.10
C PHE A 133 2.92 -1.77 8.39
N ALA A 134 3.11 -0.46 8.44
CA ALA A 134 2.81 0.36 9.61
C ALA A 134 1.32 0.33 9.95
N TRP A 135 0.44 0.39 8.95
CA TRP A 135 -1.00 0.30 9.14
C TRP A 135 -1.43 -1.09 9.62
N LEU A 136 -0.87 -2.16 9.02
CA LEU A 136 -1.14 -3.54 9.40
C LEU A 136 -0.67 -3.81 10.84
N ALA A 137 0.45 -3.26 11.27
CA ALA A 137 0.98 -3.44 12.62
C ALA A 137 0.02 -2.98 13.72
N VAL A 138 -0.80 -1.96 13.44
CA VAL A 138 -1.80 -1.46 14.41
C VAL A 138 -3.21 -2.01 14.16
N ARG A 139 -3.36 -2.88 13.16
CA ARG A 139 -4.63 -3.55 12.79
C ARG A 139 -4.42 -5.04 12.54
N PRO A 140 -3.96 -5.77 13.58
CA PRO A 140 -3.80 -7.22 13.45
C PRO A 140 -5.16 -7.89 13.23
N GLY A 141 -5.16 -9.01 12.54
CA GLY A 141 -6.36 -9.77 12.19
C GLY A 141 -6.48 -10.00 10.69
N ASP A 142 -7.69 -10.27 10.23
CA ASP A 142 -7.95 -10.54 8.83
C ASP A 142 -7.94 -9.24 8.02
N VAL A 143 -7.17 -9.25 6.95
CA VAL A 143 -6.97 -8.08 6.09
C VAL A 143 -6.95 -8.49 4.63
N ASN A 144 -7.35 -7.57 3.76
CA ASN A 144 -7.16 -7.67 2.33
C ASN A 144 -6.12 -6.63 1.90
N VAL A 145 -5.16 -7.06 1.09
CA VAL A 145 -4.20 -6.20 0.40
C VAL A 145 -4.43 -6.31 -1.09
N GLU A 146 -4.68 -5.19 -1.73
CA GLU A 146 -5.00 -5.08 -3.16
C GLU A 146 -4.03 -4.12 -3.84
N ILE A 147 -3.62 -4.41 -5.07
CA ILE A 147 -2.98 -3.42 -5.94
C ILE A 147 -4.04 -2.93 -6.93
N ARG A 148 -4.52 -1.71 -6.73
CA ARG A 148 -5.58 -1.08 -7.54
C ARG A 148 -5.10 -0.50 -8.85
N GLY A 149 -3.80 -0.29 -8.98
CA GLY A 149 -3.22 0.25 -10.19
C GLY A 149 -1.73 0.53 -10.05
N LEU A 150 -1.15 0.98 -11.14
CA LEU A 150 0.25 1.36 -11.23
C LEU A 150 0.36 2.81 -11.69
N ASN A 151 1.09 3.61 -10.93
CA ASN A 151 1.50 4.95 -11.34
C ASN A 151 2.76 4.82 -12.20
N LEU A 152 2.72 5.33 -13.42
CA LEU A 152 3.86 5.39 -14.33
C LEU A 152 4.45 6.79 -14.27
N THR A 153 5.68 6.92 -13.86
CA THR A 153 6.40 8.18 -13.76
C THR A 153 7.76 8.07 -14.44
N LYS A 154 8.43 9.20 -14.67
CA LYS A 154 9.81 9.21 -15.17
C LYS A 154 10.81 8.48 -14.25
N ARG A 155 10.44 8.26 -12.98
CA ARG A 155 11.27 7.55 -11.99
C ARG A 155 10.99 6.06 -11.93
N GLY A 156 10.01 5.57 -12.68
CA GLY A 156 9.61 4.17 -12.73
C GLY A 156 8.13 3.96 -12.39
N ILE A 157 7.80 2.74 -12.07
CA ILE A 157 6.46 2.25 -11.76
C ILE A 157 6.28 2.23 -10.24
N SER A 158 5.18 2.80 -9.76
CA SER A 158 4.78 2.79 -8.35
C SER A 158 3.43 2.10 -8.20
N PRO A 159 3.33 0.98 -7.48
CA PRO A 159 2.04 0.35 -7.23
C PRO A 159 1.19 1.20 -6.28
N MET A 160 -0.12 1.21 -6.51
CA MET A 160 -1.11 1.78 -5.61
C MET A 160 -1.69 0.65 -4.77
N PHE A 161 -1.19 0.49 -3.56
CA PHE A 161 -1.73 -0.43 -2.58
C PHE A 161 -3.05 0.08 -2.01
N PHE A 162 -3.95 -0.84 -1.73
CA PHE A 162 -5.14 -0.58 -0.96
C PHE A 162 -5.31 -1.71 0.06
N VAL A 163 -5.36 -1.34 1.33
CA VAL A 163 -5.50 -2.29 2.44
C VAL A 163 -6.84 -2.07 3.14
N THR A 164 -7.47 -3.15 3.57
CA THR A 164 -8.75 -3.12 4.28
C THR A 164 -8.71 -4.12 5.41
N SER A 165 -9.10 -3.70 6.63
CA SER A 165 -9.40 -4.65 7.72
C SER A 165 -10.74 -5.34 7.44
N VAL A 166 -10.85 -6.61 7.78
CA VAL A 166 -12.10 -7.40 7.60
C VAL A 166 -12.79 -7.57 8.94
#